data_5426099a1583a7894ce2ce8d89688253
#
_entry.id   5426099a1583a7894ce2ce8d89688253
#
_cell.length_a   1.000
_cell.length_b   1.000
_cell.length_c   1.000
_cell.angle_alpha   90.00
_cell.angle_beta   90.00
_cell.angle_gamma   90.00
#
_symmetry.space_group_name_H-M   'P 1'
#
loop_
_entity.id
_entity.type
_entity.pdbx_description
1 polymer ?
#
loop_
_entity_poly.entity_id
_entity_poly.type
_entity_poly.pdbx_seq_one_letter_code
_entity_poly.pdbx_strand_id
1 'polypeptide(L)'
;MYIYVKALLKVKIILVLHGVTKISFLNTLKNKNNPEFQVQRYTASHKAEWNNFISSAKNATFLFNRNFMDYHSDRFEDFSVMVYKDEKLYAVLPAIKKNDGIISHQGLTYGSFVLQEKAKLLYAFDAFKSILTFLYSEGIKTLDIRIIPTFYNTLPADELAYFLFKANATLVKRDVLMVIDYANKLKFQKNRREGINKAIRNELIVQVDDNYDGFWNEILIPNLQKKHGVNPVHTLEEIKMLASRFPKQIKQVNVYKGDKIVAGTTVFLTKTTVHPQYVSGNIDKNTYGSLDLAYDFIINHFQEGKRYFDFNISSEENGKLLNEGLIFWKESCGARTFTADNYVVDTACYKNLDLSLI
;
A
#
# COMPACT_ATOMS: atom_id res chain seq x y z
N MET A 1 -5.90 -28.83 -24.14
CA MET A 1 -4.95 -29.68 -23.40
C MET A 1 -4.30 -30.76 -24.24
N TYR A 2 -5.05 -31.47 -25.14
CA TYR A 2 -4.52 -32.56 -25.98
C TYR A 2 -3.55 -32.12 -27.10
N ILE A 3 -3.70 -30.93 -27.64
CA ILE A 3 -2.84 -30.40 -28.74
C ILE A 3 -1.46 -29.99 -28.22
N TYR A 4 -1.36 -29.48 -26.99
CA TYR A 4 -0.08 -29.09 -26.36
C TYR A 4 0.83 -30.28 -26.02
N VAL A 5 0.24 -31.42 -25.62
CA VAL A 5 0.98 -32.65 -25.29
C VAL A 5 1.61 -33.27 -26.55
N LYS A 6 0.93 -33.23 -27.70
CA LYS A 6 1.49 -33.73 -28.99
C LYS A 6 2.64 -32.85 -29.51
N ALA A 7 2.60 -31.54 -29.29
CA ALA A 7 3.69 -30.65 -29.68
C ALA A 7 4.96 -30.88 -28.82
N LEU A 8 4.80 -31.09 -27.51
CA LEU A 8 5.91 -31.43 -26.60
C LEU A 8 6.57 -32.78 -26.90
N LEU A 9 5.77 -33.78 -27.31
CA LEU A 9 6.29 -35.10 -27.71
C LEU A 9 7.09 -35.02 -29.03
N LYS A 10 6.64 -34.24 -30.02
CA LYS A 10 7.39 -34.03 -31.26
C LYS A 10 8.72 -33.33 -31.06
N VAL A 11 8.76 -32.32 -30.18
CA VAL A 11 10.01 -31.62 -29.82
C VAL A 11 10.98 -32.57 -29.10
N LYS A 12 10.50 -33.46 -28.21
CA LYS A 12 11.34 -34.49 -27.56
C LYS A 12 11.98 -35.45 -28.54
N ILE A 13 11.24 -35.90 -29.57
CA ILE A 13 11.73 -36.85 -30.58
C ILE A 13 12.78 -36.18 -31.49
N ILE A 14 12.61 -34.93 -31.88
CA ILE A 14 13.57 -34.19 -32.71
C ILE A 14 14.88 -33.92 -31.94
N LEU A 15 14.81 -33.63 -30.64
CA LEU A 15 16.00 -33.40 -29.80
C LEU A 15 16.83 -34.66 -29.55
N VAL A 16 16.20 -35.82 -29.47
CA VAL A 16 16.90 -37.12 -29.33
C VAL A 16 17.66 -37.51 -30.61
N LEU A 17 17.09 -37.17 -31.79
CA LEU A 17 17.68 -37.47 -33.09
C LEU A 17 18.94 -36.62 -33.45
N HIS A 18 19.16 -35.48 -32.75
CA HIS A 18 20.30 -34.58 -32.99
C HIS A 18 21.39 -34.66 -31.95
N GLY A 19 21.41 -35.65 -31.05
CA GLY A 19 22.45 -35.84 -30.06
C GLY A 19 22.65 -34.73 -29.05
N VAL A 20 21.70 -33.78 -28.94
CA VAL A 20 21.70 -32.68 -27.97
C VAL A 20 21.13 -33.19 -26.67
N THR A 21 21.96 -33.48 -25.70
CA THR A 21 21.51 -33.86 -24.35
C THR A 21 20.77 -32.68 -23.68
N LYS A 22 19.73 -33.01 -22.95
CA LYS A 22 18.88 -32.04 -22.18
C LYS A 22 19.75 -31.09 -21.32
N ILE A 23 20.92 -31.57 -20.88
CA ILE A 23 21.90 -30.82 -20.07
C ILE A 23 22.57 -29.71 -20.88
N SER A 24 22.90 -29.94 -22.15
CA SER A 24 23.54 -28.96 -23.04
C SER A 24 22.57 -27.79 -23.36
N PHE A 25 21.31 -28.09 -23.63
CA PHE A 25 20.31 -27.07 -23.93
C PHE A 25 19.96 -26.20 -22.69
N LEU A 26 19.86 -26.82 -21.51
CA LEU A 26 19.65 -26.11 -20.25
C LEU A 26 20.88 -25.27 -19.86
N ASN A 27 22.09 -25.73 -20.14
CA ASN A 27 23.33 -24.96 -19.93
C ASN A 27 23.46 -23.78 -20.92
N THR A 28 23.01 -23.96 -22.15
CA THR A 28 22.97 -22.86 -23.16
C THR A 28 21.95 -21.78 -22.80
N LEU A 29 20.84 -22.14 -22.15
CA LEU A 29 19.89 -21.17 -21.60
C LEU A 29 20.40 -20.50 -20.31
N LYS A 30 21.19 -21.21 -19.50
CA LYS A 30 21.84 -20.62 -18.31
C LYS A 30 22.98 -19.64 -18.65
N ASN A 31 23.63 -19.78 -19.82
CA ASN A 31 24.72 -18.91 -20.29
C ASN A 31 24.27 -17.71 -21.11
N LYS A 32 22.98 -17.47 -21.31
CA LYS A 32 22.49 -16.17 -21.78
C LYS A 32 22.43 -15.23 -20.59
N ASN A 33 23.53 -14.49 -20.38
CA ASN A 33 23.65 -13.30 -19.54
C ASN A 33 22.49 -13.14 -18.55
N ASN A 34 22.59 -13.75 -17.37
CA ASN A 34 21.72 -13.39 -16.28
C ASN A 34 21.97 -11.88 -16.06
N PRO A 35 21.00 -11.00 -16.28
CA PRO A 35 21.25 -9.57 -16.13
C PRO A 35 21.75 -9.33 -14.72
N GLU A 36 22.90 -8.69 -14.60
CA GLU A 36 23.46 -8.37 -13.30
C GLU A 36 22.63 -7.24 -12.68
N PHE A 37 21.95 -7.56 -11.57
CA PHE A 37 21.24 -6.56 -10.79
C PHE A 37 22.21 -5.86 -9.85
N GLN A 38 22.31 -4.55 -9.99
CA GLN A 38 23.10 -3.71 -9.09
C GLN A 38 22.20 -3.12 -8.03
N VAL A 39 22.60 -3.23 -6.76
CA VAL A 39 21.83 -2.75 -5.61
C VAL A 39 22.64 -1.68 -4.89
N GLN A 40 22.00 -0.56 -4.61
CA GLN A 40 22.62 0.52 -3.84
C GLN A 40 21.61 1.19 -2.89
N ARG A 41 22.13 1.86 -1.89
CA ARG A 41 21.31 2.69 -1.00
C ARG A 41 20.88 3.96 -1.72
N TYR A 42 19.64 4.37 -1.41
CA TYR A 42 19.16 5.70 -1.79
C TYR A 42 20.01 6.78 -1.12
N THR A 43 20.28 7.85 -1.83
CA THR A 43 20.81 9.11 -1.32
C THR A 43 20.00 10.29 -1.89
N ALA A 44 20.13 11.48 -1.30
CA ALA A 44 19.38 12.65 -1.75
C ALA A 44 19.59 13.02 -3.22
N SER A 45 20.76 12.66 -3.81
CA SER A 45 21.04 12.86 -5.24
C SER A 45 20.13 12.03 -6.15
N HIS A 46 19.56 10.93 -5.68
CA HIS A 46 18.67 10.05 -6.44
C HIS A 46 17.19 10.48 -6.35
N LYS A 47 16.87 11.60 -5.65
CA LYS A 47 15.49 12.00 -5.40
C LYS A 47 14.64 12.14 -6.66
N ALA A 48 15.17 12.74 -7.70
CA ALA A 48 14.46 12.95 -8.96
C ALA A 48 14.17 11.62 -9.66
N GLU A 49 15.17 10.74 -9.75
CA GLU A 49 15.04 9.40 -10.34
C GLU A 49 14.04 8.53 -9.57
N TRP A 50 14.15 8.50 -8.23
CA TRP A 50 13.21 7.80 -7.37
C TRP A 50 11.76 8.26 -7.60
N ASN A 51 11.52 9.57 -7.59
CA ASN A 51 10.18 10.13 -7.77
C ASN A 51 9.60 9.82 -9.16
N ASN A 52 10.42 9.88 -10.21
CA ASN A 52 10.01 9.48 -11.56
C ASN A 52 9.63 7.99 -11.60
N PHE A 53 10.44 7.12 -10.98
CA PHE A 53 10.14 5.69 -10.88
C PHE A 53 8.79 5.45 -10.17
N ILE A 54 8.58 6.06 -9.00
CA ILE A 54 7.33 5.94 -8.23
C ILE A 54 6.12 6.39 -9.05
N SER A 55 6.27 7.41 -9.88
CA SER A 55 5.16 7.93 -10.69
C SER A 55 4.59 6.91 -11.68
N SER A 56 5.41 5.97 -12.18
CA SER A 56 5.06 4.96 -13.18
C SER A 56 5.00 3.52 -12.66
N ALA A 57 5.49 3.26 -11.45
CA ALA A 57 5.53 1.93 -10.87
C ALA A 57 4.13 1.32 -10.72
N LYS A 58 4.03 -0.02 -10.91
CA LYS A 58 2.73 -0.72 -10.92
C LYS A 58 2.10 -0.91 -9.54
N ASN A 59 2.90 -0.90 -8.49
CA ASN A 59 2.49 -1.11 -7.11
C ASN A 59 3.02 0.01 -6.19
N ALA A 60 2.83 1.25 -6.61
CA ALA A 60 3.22 2.43 -5.84
C ALA A 60 2.08 3.43 -5.69
N THR A 61 2.16 4.21 -4.61
CA THR A 61 1.33 5.39 -4.41
C THR A 61 2.20 6.61 -4.14
N PHE A 62 1.58 7.80 -4.04
CA PHE A 62 2.29 9.03 -3.73
C PHE A 62 2.97 9.01 -2.34
N LEU A 63 2.57 8.09 -1.44
CA LEU A 63 3.22 7.92 -0.14
C LEU A 63 4.70 7.52 -0.28
N PHE A 64 5.06 6.83 -1.38
CA PHE A 64 6.46 6.47 -1.66
C PHE A 64 7.26 7.56 -2.38
N ASN A 65 6.64 8.69 -2.75
CA ASN A 65 7.34 9.84 -3.28
C ASN A 65 8.20 10.49 -2.18
N ARG A 66 9.42 10.86 -2.48
CA ARG A 66 10.35 11.45 -1.52
C ARG A 66 9.87 12.79 -0.96
N ASN A 67 9.06 13.55 -1.71
CA ASN A 67 8.44 14.75 -1.18
C ASN A 67 7.39 14.44 -0.09
N PHE A 68 6.86 13.21 -0.06
CA PHE A 68 6.03 12.72 1.03
C PHE A 68 6.91 12.03 2.11
N MET A 69 7.72 11.03 1.75
CA MET A 69 8.49 10.24 2.73
C MET A 69 9.43 11.08 3.60
N ASP A 70 10.10 12.08 3.01
CA ASP A 70 11.12 12.86 3.69
C ASP A 70 10.56 13.83 4.76
N TYR A 71 9.23 13.92 4.96
CA TYR A 71 8.65 14.82 5.97
C TYR A 71 9.03 14.44 7.42
N HIS A 72 9.36 13.18 7.64
CA HIS A 72 9.72 12.63 8.95
C HIS A 72 11.15 12.07 8.99
N SER A 73 12.04 12.59 8.15
CA SER A 73 13.45 12.18 8.09
C SER A 73 14.22 12.44 9.40
N ASP A 74 13.70 13.32 10.25
CA ASP A 74 14.19 13.57 11.62
C ASP A 74 13.89 12.43 12.59
N ARG A 75 12.90 11.57 12.30
CA ARG A 75 12.42 10.51 13.18
C ARG A 75 12.96 9.13 12.81
N PHE A 76 13.41 8.94 11.58
CA PHE A 76 13.79 7.63 11.05
C PHE A 76 15.08 7.67 10.26
N GLU A 77 15.98 6.71 10.51
CA GLU A 77 17.17 6.49 9.70
C GLU A 77 16.76 5.82 8.38
N ASP A 78 16.85 6.55 7.27
CA ASP A 78 16.53 6.01 5.93
C ASP A 78 17.51 4.91 5.54
N PHE A 79 16.98 3.76 5.18
CA PHE A 79 17.72 2.64 4.60
C PHE A 79 17.09 2.15 3.29
N SER A 80 16.46 3.07 2.57
CA SER A 80 15.83 2.72 1.28
C SER A 80 16.84 2.24 0.26
N VAL A 81 16.42 1.28 -0.57
CA VAL A 81 17.29 0.58 -1.51
C VAL A 81 16.76 0.74 -2.93
N MET A 82 17.67 0.89 -3.88
CA MET A 82 17.42 1.00 -5.32
C MET A 82 18.06 -0.16 -6.04
N VAL A 83 17.34 -0.78 -6.97
CA VAL A 83 17.79 -1.94 -7.75
C VAL A 83 17.81 -1.58 -9.23
N TYR A 84 18.95 -1.67 -9.85
CA TYR A 84 19.17 -1.38 -11.26
C TYR A 84 19.34 -2.66 -12.07
N LYS A 85 18.80 -2.63 -13.29
CA LYS A 85 19.01 -3.63 -14.34
C LYS A 85 19.45 -2.92 -15.60
N ASP A 86 20.62 -3.27 -16.14
CA ASP A 86 21.17 -2.61 -17.35
C ASP A 86 21.15 -1.06 -17.20
N GLU A 87 21.69 -0.56 -16.06
CA GLU A 87 21.75 0.86 -15.67
C GLU A 87 20.38 1.59 -15.51
N LYS A 88 19.27 0.87 -15.62
CA LYS A 88 17.92 1.43 -15.45
C LYS A 88 17.33 0.97 -14.13
N LEU A 89 16.70 1.90 -13.40
CA LEU A 89 16.02 1.61 -12.16
C LEU A 89 14.88 0.62 -12.43
N TYR A 90 14.97 -0.56 -11.81
CA TYR A 90 14.05 -1.68 -12.00
C TYR A 90 13.07 -1.85 -10.82
N ALA A 91 13.58 -1.66 -9.60
CA ALA A 91 12.79 -1.77 -8.39
C ALA A 91 13.35 -0.87 -7.29
N VAL A 92 12.50 -0.56 -6.30
CA VAL A 92 12.93 0.13 -5.08
C VAL A 92 12.30 -0.53 -3.85
N LEU A 93 12.97 -0.41 -2.72
CA LEU A 93 12.47 -0.81 -1.41
C LEU A 93 12.53 0.43 -0.48
N PRO A 94 11.40 1.12 -0.25
CA PRO A 94 11.33 2.12 0.81
C PRO A 94 11.59 1.45 2.16
N ALA A 95 12.58 1.88 2.92
CA ALA A 95 12.91 1.25 4.19
C ALA A 95 13.57 2.22 5.18
N ILE A 96 13.42 1.90 6.45
CA ILE A 96 14.13 2.53 7.56
C ILE A 96 14.94 1.47 8.31
N LYS A 97 16.06 1.87 8.92
CA LYS A 97 16.83 0.99 9.79
C LYS A 97 16.20 0.91 11.18
N LYS A 98 16.19 -0.28 11.74
CA LYS A 98 15.78 -0.52 13.12
C LYS A 98 16.60 -1.66 13.71
N ASN A 99 17.46 -1.36 14.66
CA ASN A 99 18.40 -2.32 15.26
C ASN A 99 19.30 -2.98 14.18
N ASP A 100 19.32 -4.32 14.14
CA ASP A 100 20.04 -5.14 13.16
C ASP A 100 19.18 -5.54 11.94
N GLY A 101 18.00 -4.92 11.76
CA GLY A 101 17.09 -5.14 10.66
C GLY A 101 16.65 -3.85 9.98
N ILE A 102 15.81 -4.00 8.96
CA ILE A 102 15.11 -2.89 8.31
C ILE A 102 13.60 -3.15 8.26
N ILE A 103 12.83 -2.08 8.21
CA ILE A 103 11.37 -2.11 8.06
C ILE A 103 10.98 -1.35 6.79
N SER A 104 10.14 -1.92 5.95
CA SER A 104 9.61 -1.31 4.73
C SER A 104 8.28 -0.58 4.96
N HIS A 105 8.07 0.55 5.24
CA HIS A 105 8.62 1.73 5.83
C HIS A 105 7.79 2.10 7.08
N GLN A 106 8.36 2.20 8.25
CA GLN A 106 7.64 2.70 9.43
C GLN A 106 7.31 4.19 9.21
N GLY A 107 6.11 4.62 9.62
CA GLY A 107 5.63 5.99 9.37
C GLY A 107 4.79 6.14 8.09
N LEU A 108 4.71 5.11 7.24
CA LEU A 108 3.76 5.03 6.14
C LEU A 108 2.65 4.01 6.44
N THR A 109 1.51 4.14 5.76
CA THR A 109 0.37 3.23 5.90
C THR A 109 0.76 1.80 5.49
N TYR A 110 1.60 1.66 4.48
CA TYR A 110 2.14 0.42 3.93
C TYR A 110 3.56 0.64 3.42
N GLY A 111 4.32 -0.45 3.29
CA GLY A 111 5.59 -0.48 2.57
C GLY A 111 5.44 -1.23 1.26
N SER A 112 6.41 -1.84 0.75
CA SER A 112 6.48 -2.93 -0.22
C SER A 112 7.83 -2.95 -0.93
N PHE A 113 8.07 -4.02 -1.69
CA PHE A 113 9.03 -4.06 -2.78
C PHE A 113 8.33 -3.52 -4.03
N VAL A 114 8.73 -2.33 -4.47
CA VAL A 114 8.07 -1.57 -5.54
C VAL A 114 8.73 -1.90 -6.88
N LEU A 115 7.91 -2.29 -7.86
CA LEU A 115 8.35 -2.75 -9.18
C LEU A 115 7.98 -1.75 -10.27
N GLN A 116 8.85 -1.61 -11.29
CA GLN A 116 8.51 -0.90 -12.51
C GLN A 116 7.25 -1.48 -13.17
N GLU A 117 6.56 -0.68 -13.98
CA GLU A 117 5.29 -1.07 -14.63
C GLU A 117 5.38 -2.40 -15.40
N LYS A 118 6.45 -2.60 -16.18
CA LYS A 118 6.65 -3.76 -17.07
C LYS A 118 7.47 -4.88 -16.43
N ALA A 119 7.60 -4.91 -15.11
CA ALA A 119 8.35 -5.94 -14.43
C ALA A 119 7.81 -7.34 -14.73
N LYS A 120 8.74 -8.26 -15.06
CA LYS A 120 8.44 -9.68 -15.31
C LYS A 120 8.87 -10.52 -14.12
N LEU A 121 8.11 -11.57 -13.80
CA LEU A 121 8.25 -12.40 -12.60
C LEU A 121 9.70 -12.86 -12.34
N LEU A 122 10.37 -13.43 -13.32
CA LEU A 122 11.71 -13.98 -13.13
C LEU A 122 12.74 -12.89 -12.80
N TYR A 123 12.71 -11.76 -13.53
CA TYR A 123 13.59 -10.63 -13.23
C TYR A 123 13.25 -9.95 -11.90
N ALA A 124 11.97 -9.88 -11.54
CA ALA A 124 11.56 -9.36 -10.23
C ALA A 124 12.06 -10.25 -9.09
N PHE A 125 12.08 -11.58 -9.30
CA PHE A 125 12.66 -12.53 -8.35
C PHE A 125 14.16 -12.31 -8.16
N ASP A 126 14.93 -12.22 -9.26
CA ASP A 126 16.37 -11.96 -9.20
C ASP A 126 16.67 -10.62 -8.53
N ALA A 127 15.87 -9.57 -8.82
CA ALA A 127 15.97 -8.28 -8.15
C ALA A 127 15.71 -8.38 -6.64
N PHE A 128 14.70 -9.15 -6.21
CA PHE A 128 14.41 -9.38 -4.79
C PHE A 128 15.53 -10.16 -4.11
N LYS A 129 16.05 -11.22 -4.76
CA LYS A 129 17.21 -11.98 -4.27
C LYS A 129 18.45 -11.09 -4.13
N SER A 130 18.68 -10.18 -5.08
CA SER A 130 19.80 -9.23 -5.03
C SER A 130 19.66 -8.26 -3.86
N ILE A 131 18.43 -7.79 -3.53
CA ILE A 131 18.19 -7.00 -2.31
C ILE A 131 18.57 -7.80 -1.06
N LEU A 132 18.11 -9.03 -0.92
CA LEU A 132 18.42 -9.84 0.27
C LEU A 132 19.94 -10.11 0.38
N THR A 133 20.61 -10.35 -0.75
CA THR A 133 22.08 -10.50 -0.81
C THR A 133 22.78 -9.23 -0.32
N PHE A 134 22.37 -8.08 -0.83
CA PHE A 134 22.90 -6.77 -0.43
C PHE A 134 22.68 -6.51 1.05
N LEU A 135 21.46 -6.69 1.54
CA LEU A 135 21.13 -6.49 2.96
C LEU A 135 21.97 -7.38 3.87
N TYR A 136 22.15 -8.65 3.50
CA TYR A 136 22.99 -9.56 4.25
C TYR A 136 24.45 -9.10 4.28
N SER A 137 24.99 -8.60 3.17
CA SER A 137 26.38 -8.07 3.10
C SER A 137 26.57 -6.79 3.92
N GLU A 138 25.50 -5.98 4.08
CA GLU A 138 25.49 -4.80 4.95
C GLU A 138 25.27 -5.13 6.45
N GLY A 139 25.23 -6.42 6.81
CA GLY A 139 25.01 -6.87 8.18
C GLY A 139 23.56 -6.77 8.67
N ILE A 140 22.63 -6.51 7.76
CA ILE A 140 21.18 -6.48 8.07
C ILE A 140 20.67 -7.92 8.15
N LYS A 141 20.14 -8.33 9.30
CA LYS A 141 19.69 -9.71 9.54
C LYS A 141 18.26 -9.96 9.08
N THR A 142 17.39 -8.96 9.25
CA THR A 142 15.96 -9.13 8.96
C THR A 142 15.39 -8.00 8.12
N LEU A 143 14.46 -8.37 7.24
CA LEU A 143 13.59 -7.45 6.52
C LEU A 143 12.15 -7.65 7.01
N ASP A 144 11.61 -6.66 7.74
CA ASP A 144 10.19 -6.57 8.08
C ASP A 144 9.47 -5.85 6.92
N ILE A 145 8.61 -6.56 6.21
CA ILE A 145 7.99 -6.03 4.99
C ILE A 145 6.46 -6.05 5.06
N ARG A 146 5.86 -4.87 4.96
CA ARG A 146 4.41 -4.67 4.83
C ARG A 146 4.04 -4.65 3.37
N ILE A 147 3.24 -5.60 2.93
CA ILE A 147 2.78 -5.63 1.54
C ILE A 147 1.75 -4.52 1.33
N ILE A 148 1.93 -3.74 0.28
CA ILE A 148 0.89 -2.80 -0.16
C ILE A 148 -0.36 -3.60 -0.55
N PRO A 149 -1.56 -3.28 -0.02
CA PRO A 149 -2.78 -3.98 -0.40
C PRO A 149 -3.05 -3.90 -1.90
N THR A 150 -3.48 -5.01 -2.50
CA THR A 150 -3.58 -5.19 -3.95
C THR A 150 -4.49 -4.16 -4.64
N PHE A 151 -5.48 -3.63 -3.94
CA PHE A 151 -6.38 -2.60 -4.46
C PHE A 151 -5.72 -1.21 -4.66
N TYR A 152 -4.51 -1.00 -4.15
CA TYR A 152 -3.69 0.18 -4.46
C TYR A 152 -2.86 0.02 -5.74
N ASN A 153 -2.71 -1.20 -6.24
CA ASN A 153 -1.90 -1.48 -7.42
C ASN A 153 -2.61 -1.02 -8.69
N THR A 154 -1.86 -0.51 -9.65
CA THR A 154 -2.38 -0.16 -10.98
C THR A 154 -2.42 -1.37 -11.94
N LEU A 155 -1.58 -2.37 -11.68
CA LEU A 155 -1.54 -3.67 -12.36
C LEU A 155 -1.37 -4.78 -11.30
N PRO A 156 -1.70 -6.04 -11.61
CA PRO A 156 -1.40 -7.17 -10.72
C PRO A 156 0.07 -7.19 -10.31
N ALA A 157 0.34 -7.34 -9.01
CA ALA A 157 1.69 -7.23 -8.43
C ALA A 157 1.88 -8.18 -7.23
N ASP A 158 1.45 -9.43 -7.38
CA ASP A 158 1.55 -10.45 -6.32
C ASP A 158 2.92 -11.17 -6.31
N GLU A 159 3.89 -10.69 -7.13
CA GLU A 159 5.23 -11.28 -7.18
C GLU A 159 5.86 -11.35 -5.79
N LEU A 160 5.74 -10.29 -5.01
CA LEU A 160 6.31 -10.25 -3.66
C LEU A 160 5.72 -11.33 -2.75
N ALA A 161 4.40 -11.57 -2.78
CA ALA A 161 3.77 -12.62 -1.99
C ALA A 161 4.33 -14.00 -2.32
N TYR A 162 4.58 -14.28 -3.61
CA TYR A 162 5.23 -15.51 -4.04
C TYR A 162 6.70 -15.59 -3.60
N PHE A 163 7.45 -14.48 -3.65
CA PHE A 163 8.85 -14.44 -3.22
C PHE A 163 8.98 -14.68 -1.71
N LEU A 164 8.09 -14.11 -0.92
CA LEU A 164 8.04 -14.31 0.53
C LEU A 164 7.73 -15.78 0.89
N PHE A 165 6.83 -16.44 0.14
CA PHE A 165 6.61 -17.87 0.26
C PHE A 165 7.88 -18.68 -0.04
N LYS A 166 8.59 -18.37 -1.14
CA LYS A 166 9.86 -19.03 -1.52
C LYS A 166 10.97 -18.78 -0.51
N ALA A 167 10.99 -17.63 0.12
CA ALA A 167 11.95 -17.25 1.16
C ALA A 167 11.63 -17.86 2.54
N ASN A 168 10.56 -18.63 2.68
CA ASN A 168 10.03 -19.12 3.96
C ASN A 168 9.82 -17.96 4.98
N ALA A 169 9.36 -16.81 4.48
CA ALA A 169 9.11 -15.65 5.31
C ALA A 169 8.00 -15.92 6.34
N THR A 170 8.16 -15.39 7.54
CA THR A 170 7.16 -15.56 8.61
C THR A 170 6.08 -14.48 8.48
N LEU A 171 4.82 -14.87 8.30
CA LEU A 171 3.67 -13.98 8.43
C LEU A 171 3.49 -13.61 9.91
N VAL A 172 3.76 -12.34 10.25
CA VAL A 172 3.71 -11.85 11.64
C VAL A 172 2.45 -11.07 11.95
N LYS A 173 1.77 -10.56 10.91
CA LYS A 173 0.54 -9.78 11.05
C LYS A 173 -0.31 -9.89 9.78
N ARG A 174 -1.63 -10.03 9.97
CA ARG A 174 -2.63 -9.91 8.91
C ARG A 174 -3.79 -9.08 9.40
N ASP A 175 -3.94 -7.88 8.86
CA ASP A 175 -5.06 -7.01 9.16
C ASP A 175 -6.23 -7.25 8.21
N VAL A 176 -7.45 -7.02 8.71
CA VAL A 176 -8.68 -6.97 7.93
C VAL A 176 -8.94 -5.54 7.51
N LEU A 177 -8.99 -5.29 6.22
CA LEU A 177 -9.36 -4.03 5.59
C LEU A 177 -10.78 -4.15 5.02
N MET A 178 -11.56 -3.07 5.12
CA MET A 178 -12.92 -3.02 4.58
C MET A 178 -12.95 -2.06 3.39
N VAL A 179 -13.30 -2.58 2.21
CA VAL A 179 -13.13 -1.88 0.93
C VAL A 179 -14.40 -1.97 0.09
N ILE A 180 -14.80 -0.86 -0.57
CA ILE A 180 -15.80 -0.88 -1.64
C ILE A 180 -15.07 -1.03 -2.97
N ASP A 181 -15.47 -2.01 -3.80
CA ASP A 181 -15.13 -2.06 -5.22
C ASP A 181 -16.21 -1.30 -5.99
N TYR A 182 -15.87 -0.17 -6.58
CA TYR A 182 -16.82 0.66 -7.33
C TYR A 182 -17.41 -0.03 -8.56
N ALA A 183 -16.69 -1.02 -9.14
CA ALA A 183 -17.22 -1.82 -10.24
C ALA A 183 -18.35 -2.77 -9.79
N ASN A 184 -18.37 -3.11 -8.50
CA ASN A 184 -19.36 -4.02 -7.89
C ASN A 184 -20.00 -3.38 -6.65
N LYS A 185 -20.30 -2.08 -6.72
CA LYS A 185 -20.75 -1.28 -5.58
C LYS A 185 -22.06 -1.78 -5.00
N LEU A 186 -22.03 -2.16 -3.73
CA LEU A 186 -23.22 -2.53 -2.96
C LEU A 186 -23.95 -1.28 -2.44
N LYS A 187 -25.27 -1.38 -2.31
CA LYS A 187 -26.10 -0.28 -1.77
C LYS A 187 -25.89 -0.16 -0.26
N PHE A 188 -25.93 1.06 0.25
CA PHE A 188 -25.99 1.33 1.67
C PHE A 188 -27.23 0.67 2.30
N GLN A 189 -27.05 0.08 3.47
CA GLN A 189 -28.16 -0.48 4.25
C GLN A 189 -29.09 0.63 4.76
N LYS A 190 -30.29 0.24 5.21
CA LYS A 190 -31.34 1.18 5.66
C LYS A 190 -30.86 2.12 6.75
N ASN A 191 -30.14 1.59 7.76
CA ASN A 191 -29.60 2.37 8.88
C ASN A 191 -28.64 3.48 8.44
N ARG A 192 -27.80 3.26 7.41
CA ARG A 192 -26.89 4.29 6.88
C ARG A 192 -27.67 5.37 6.14
N ARG A 193 -28.66 4.97 5.32
CA ARG A 193 -29.54 5.93 4.64
C ARG A 193 -30.35 6.79 5.63
N GLU A 194 -30.81 6.19 6.71
CA GLU A 194 -31.49 6.93 7.79
C GLU A 194 -30.55 7.94 8.47
N GLY A 195 -29.27 7.59 8.70
CA GLY A 195 -28.25 8.52 9.19
C GLY A 195 -28.03 9.70 8.25
N ILE A 196 -27.89 9.44 6.94
CA ILE A 196 -27.76 10.49 5.91
C ILE A 196 -29.02 11.40 5.91
N ASN A 197 -30.23 10.81 5.88
CA ASN A 197 -31.46 11.57 5.92
C ASN A 197 -31.61 12.43 7.19
N LYS A 198 -31.10 11.90 8.33
CA LYS A 198 -31.02 12.66 9.58
C LYS A 198 -30.14 13.89 9.44
N ALA A 199 -28.95 13.73 8.82
CA ALA A 199 -28.02 14.82 8.59
C ALA A 199 -28.65 15.92 7.69
N ILE A 200 -29.34 15.52 6.63
CA ILE A 200 -30.06 16.44 5.74
C ILE A 200 -31.13 17.21 6.51
N ARG A 201 -31.94 16.54 7.34
CA ARG A 201 -32.97 17.22 8.19
C ARG A 201 -32.37 18.16 9.23
N ASN A 202 -31.11 17.93 9.64
CA ASN A 202 -30.36 18.83 10.52
C ASN A 202 -29.62 19.93 9.76
N GLU A 203 -29.86 20.06 8.45
CA GLU A 203 -29.30 21.09 7.56
C GLU A 203 -27.77 21.07 7.55
N LEU A 204 -27.14 19.85 7.61
CA LEU A 204 -25.72 19.71 7.51
C LEU A 204 -25.25 19.88 6.07
N ILE A 205 -24.15 20.63 5.91
CA ILE A 205 -23.52 20.89 4.60
C ILE A 205 -22.13 20.26 4.60
N VAL A 206 -21.78 19.56 3.50
CA VAL A 206 -20.44 19.02 3.30
C VAL A 206 -19.69 19.91 2.32
N GLN A 207 -18.45 20.27 2.67
CA GLN A 207 -17.58 21.08 1.81
C GLN A 207 -16.21 20.42 1.68
N VAL A 208 -15.61 20.51 0.49
CA VAL A 208 -14.19 20.28 0.26
C VAL A 208 -13.51 21.63 0.40
N ASP A 209 -12.75 21.81 1.43
CA ASP A 209 -12.09 23.08 1.74
C ASP A 209 -10.69 22.86 2.34
N ASP A 210 -9.98 23.95 2.63
CA ASP A 210 -8.65 23.91 3.23
C ASP A 210 -8.67 24.20 4.75
N ASN A 211 -9.85 24.12 5.40
CA ASN A 211 -9.97 24.36 6.84
C ASN A 211 -9.52 23.15 7.67
N TYR A 212 -8.23 22.83 7.57
CA TYR A 212 -7.58 21.82 8.40
C TYR A 212 -7.60 22.21 9.88
N ASP A 213 -7.37 23.50 10.17
CA ASP A 213 -7.25 24.03 11.54
C ASP A 213 -8.52 23.76 12.36
N GLY A 214 -9.71 24.04 11.81
CA GLY A 214 -10.98 23.79 12.49
C GLY A 214 -11.21 22.30 12.75
N PHE A 215 -11.03 21.44 11.76
CA PHE A 215 -11.22 20.00 11.95
C PHE A 215 -10.20 19.39 12.92
N TRP A 216 -8.93 19.73 12.78
CA TRP A 216 -7.86 19.10 13.56
C TRP A 216 -7.87 19.56 15.03
N ASN A 217 -7.97 20.88 15.26
CA ASN A 217 -7.92 21.43 16.62
C ASN A 217 -9.22 21.25 17.40
N GLU A 218 -10.38 21.36 16.74
CA GLU A 218 -11.67 21.31 17.45
C GLU A 218 -12.24 19.89 17.56
N ILE A 219 -11.88 18.96 16.66
CA ILE A 219 -12.51 17.64 16.60
C ILE A 219 -11.51 16.50 16.67
N LEU A 220 -10.54 16.44 15.76
CA LEU A 220 -9.68 15.25 15.61
C LEU A 220 -8.76 15.04 16.82
N ILE A 221 -7.95 16.05 17.15
CA ILE A 221 -6.97 15.98 18.25
C ILE A 221 -7.67 15.75 19.59
N PRO A 222 -8.71 16.54 19.97
CA PRO A 222 -9.41 16.32 21.24
C PRO A 222 -10.05 14.92 21.34
N ASN A 223 -10.59 14.39 20.25
CA ASN A 223 -11.18 13.04 20.25
C ASN A 223 -10.15 11.93 20.40
N LEU A 224 -9.01 12.03 19.73
CA LEU A 224 -7.93 11.03 19.85
C LEU A 224 -7.33 11.03 21.26
N GLN A 225 -7.09 12.21 21.83
CA GLN A 225 -6.62 12.32 23.20
C GLN A 225 -7.62 11.77 24.21
N LYS A 226 -8.90 12.12 24.09
CA LYS A 226 -9.95 11.66 25.01
C LYS A 226 -10.19 10.15 24.94
N LYS A 227 -10.13 9.55 23.74
CA LYS A 227 -10.47 8.13 23.56
C LYS A 227 -9.30 7.19 23.72
N HIS A 228 -8.11 7.62 23.31
CA HIS A 228 -6.96 6.75 23.15
C HIS A 228 -5.68 7.28 23.82
N GLY A 229 -5.69 8.50 24.34
CA GLY A 229 -4.52 9.14 24.95
C GLY A 229 -3.38 9.40 23.96
N VAL A 230 -3.68 9.52 22.66
CA VAL A 230 -2.68 9.69 21.60
C VAL A 230 -2.97 10.92 20.74
N ASN A 231 -1.94 11.41 20.06
CA ASN A 231 -2.06 12.40 18.99
C ASN A 231 -2.15 11.72 17.62
N PRO A 232 -2.63 12.42 16.57
CA PRO A 232 -2.49 11.96 15.20
C PRO A 232 -1.02 11.70 14.84
N VAL A 233 -0.77 10.78 13.90
CA VAL A 233 0.60 10.45 13.44
C VAL A 233 1.29 11.67 12.80
N HIS A 234 0.54 12.46 12.04
CA HIS A 234 1.01 13.77 11.53
C HIS A 234 0.63 14.87 12.51
N THR A 235 1.41 15.93 12.57
CA THR A 235 0.95 17.19 13.16
C THR A 235 0.07 17.96 12.18
N LEU A 236 -0.61 19.01 12.67
CA LEU A 236 -1.40 19.90 11.81
C LEU A 236 -0.52 20.58 10.75
N GLU A 237 0.67 21.02 11.15
CA GLU A 237 1.65 21.67 10.27
C GLU A 237 2.14 20.70 9.20
N GLU A 238 2.43 19.45 9.58
CA GLU A 238 2.86 18.41 8.66
C GLU A 238 1.78 18.10 7.62
N ILE A 239 0.52 17.91 8.03
CA ILE A 239 -0.55 17.61 7.06
C ILE A 239 -0.83 18.78 6.12
N LYS A 240 -0.77 20.03 6.61
CA LYS A 240 -0.91 21.24 5.77
C LYS A 240 0.23 21.33 4.76
N MET A 241 1.47 21.08 5.19
CA MET A 241 2.64 21.04 4.32
C MET A 241 2.51 19.92 3.26
N LEU A 242 2.12 18.71 3.66
CA LEU A 242 1.90 17.60 2.75
C LEU A 242 0.77 17.89 1.76
N ALA A 243 -0.33 18.48 2.19
CA ALA A 243 -1.43 18.89 1.32
C ALA A 243 -0.97 19.95 0.30
N SER A 244 -0.13 20.91 0.68
CA SER A 244 0.44 21.89 -0.26
C SER A 244 1.37 21.23 -1.29
N ARG A 245 2.11 20.19 -0.93
CA ARG A 245 2.98 19.43 -1.86
C ARG A 245 2.19 18.48 -2.76
N PHE A 246 1.04 17.99 -2.28
CA PHE A 246 0.19 17.01 -2.95
C PHE A 246 -1.28 17.47 -3.06
N PRO A 247 -1.55 18.68 -3.65
CA PRO A 247 -2.88 19.29 -3.61
C PRO A 247 -3.95 18.50 -4.38
N LYS A 248 -3.54 17.60 -5.30
CA LYS A 248 -4.46 16.70 -6.01
C LYS A 248 -4.75 15.42 -5.23
N GLN A 249 -3.85 15.00 -4.33
CA GLN A 249 -3.91 13.74 -3.62
C GLN A 249 -4.42 13.89 -2.18
N ILE A 250 -4.22 15.03 -1.53
CA ILE A 250 -4.64 15.25 -0.14
C ILE A 250 -5.73 16.31 -0.15
N LYS A 251 -6.90 15.97 0.41
CA LYS A 251 -8.07 16.83 0.48
C LYS A 251 -8.62 16.87 1.89
N GLN A 252 -9.05 18.04 2.33
CA GLN A 252 -9.85 18.18 3.53
C GLN A 252 -11.33 18.27 3.16
N VAL A 253 -12.16 17.50 3.86
CA VAL A 253 -13.61 17.53 3.73
C VAL A 253 -14.20 17.78 5.11
N ASN A 254 -15.00 18.83 5.23
CA ASN A 254 -15.65 19.21 6.47
C ASN A 254 -17.15 19.16 6.37
N VAL A 255 -17.80 18.79 7.46
CA VAL A 255 -19.26 18.81 7.62
C VAL A 255 -19.61 19.93 8.58
N TYR A 256 -20.44 20.84 8.13
CA TYR A 256 -20.86 22.04 8.85
C TYR A 256 -22.30 21.96 9.31
N LYS A 257 -22.57 22.53 10.49
CA LYS A 257 -23.90 22.92 10.95
C LYS A 257 -23.87 24.43 11.21
N GLY A 258 -24.50 25.23 10.32
CA GLY A 258 -24.23 26.67 10.25
C GLY A 258 -22.71 26.88 10.01
N ASP A 259 -22.08 27.71 10.83
CA ASP A 259 -20.65 28.02 10.71
C ASP A 259 -19.72 27.07 11.49
N LYS A 260 -20.29 26.06 12.20
CA LYS A 260 -19.52 25.15 13.05
C LYS A 260 -19.23 23.84 12.32
N ILE A 261 -17.95 23.40 12.37
CA ILE A 261 -17.55 22.05 11.95
C ILE A 261 -18.09 21.04 12.96
N VAL A 262 -18.83 20.03 12.50
CA VAL A 262 -19.38 18.95 13.33
C VAL A 262 -18.77 17.58 13.03
N ALA A 263 -18.15 17.43 11.86
CA ALA A 263 -17.35 16.28 11.47
C ALA A 263 -16.37 16.67 10.36
N GLY A 264 -15.38 15.83 10.11
CA GLY A 264 -14.46 16.03 9.00
C GLY A 264 -13.64 14.79 8.69
N THR A 265 -12.96 14.86 7.56
CA THR A 265 -12.03 13.82 7.11
C THR A 265 -10.92 14.43 6.25
N THR A 266 -9.68 13.99 6.50
CA THR A 266 -8.57 14.22 5.59
C THR A 266 -8.47 13.01 4.67
N VAL A 267 -8.68 13.20 3.36
CA VAL A 267 -8.75 12.13 2.37
C VAL A 267 -7.48 12.07 1.55
N PHE A 268 -6.93 10.86 1.39
CA PHE A 268 -5.83 10.57 0.47
C PHE A 268 -6.36 9.92 -0.80
N LEU A 269 -6.04 10.52 -1.94
CA LEU A 269 -6.45 10.05 -3.27
C LEU A 269 -5.25 9.44 -4.00
N THR A 270 -5.24 8.11 -4.14
CA THR A 270 -4.25 7.43 -4.96
C THR A 270 -4.74 7.29 -6.41
N LYS A 271 -3.98 6.64 -7.28
CA LYS A 271 -4.44 6.38 -8.66
C LYS A 271 -5.72 5.54 -8.69
N THR A 272 -5.83 4.56 -7.81
CA THR A 272 -6.91 3.55 -7.81
C THR A 272 -7.92 3.71 -6.68
N THR A 273 -7.54 4.39 -5.59
CA THR A 273 -8.25 4.28 -4.31
C THR A 273 -8.49 5.64 -3.67
N VAL A 274 -9.68 5.82 -3.11
CA VAL A 274 -10.03 6.88 -2.16
C VAL A 274 -9.83 6.35 -0.75
N HIS A 275 -9.01 7.02 0.08
CA HIS A 275 -8.69 6.60 1.44
C HIS A 275 -8.87 7.74 2.44
N PRO A 276 -9.90 7.70 3.31
CA PRO A 276 -10.03 8.62 4.43
C PRO A 276 -8.96 8.32 5.49
N GLN A 277 -7.90 9.11 5.50
CA GLN A 277 -6.74 8.93 6.40
C GLN A 277 -7.10 9.29 7.84
N TYR A 278 -7.83 10.37 8.05
CA TYR A 278 -8.32 10.82 9.35
C TYR A 278 -9.80 11.12 9.25
N VAL A 279 -10.58 10.54 10.14
CA VAL A 279 -12.04 10.77 10.23
C VAL A 279 -12.43 10.95 11.67
N SER A 280 -13.19 12.00 11.95
CA SER A 280 -13.73 12.23 13.28
C SER A 280 -15.01 13.08 13.21
N GLY A 281 -15.84 12.98 14.23
CA GLY A 281 -17.00 13.82 14.43
C GLY A 281 -17.11 14.24 15.89
N ASN A 282 -17.76 15.35 16.13
CA ASN A 282 -18.00 15.89 17.48
C ASN A 282 -18.88 14.96 18.33
N ILE A 283 -19.20 15.38 19.55
CA ILE A 283 -20.01 14.58 20.49
C ILE A 283 -21.41 14.27 19.90
N ASP A 284 -21.96 15.14 19.10
CA ASP A 284 -23.31 15.05 18.52
C ASP A 284 -23.38 14.28 17.19
N LYS A 285 -22.28 13.66 16.75
CA LYS A 285 -22.19 12.98 15.45
C LYS A 285 -23.31 11.96 15.21
N ASN A 286 -23.74 11.22 16.24
CA ASN A 286 -24.83 10.25 16.14
C ASN A 286 -26.21 10.93 16.11
N THR A 287 -26.35 12.05 16.83
CA THR A 287 -27.57 12.89 16.83
C THR A 287 -27.77 13.52 15.48
N TYR A 288 -26.73 13.99 14.85
CA TYR A 288 -26.80 14.67 13.55
C TYR A 288 -26.68 13.72 12.35
N GLY A 289 -26.08 12.55 12.49
CA GLY A 289 -25.75 11.67 11.37
C GLY A 289 -24.58 12.19 10.52
N SER A 290 -23.72 13.03 11.10
CA SER A 290 -22.70 13.78 10.37
C SER A 290 -21.65 12.89 9.71
N LEU A 291 -21.25 11.75 10.33
CA LEU A 291 -20.30 10.82 9.73
C LEU A 291 -20.93 10.01 8.58
N ASP A 292 -22.22 9.66 8.66
CA ASP A 292 -22.90 8.98 7.56
C ASP A 292 -22.97 9.88 6.32
N LEU A 293 -23.24 11.17 6.50
CA LEU A 293 -23.22 12.15 5.43
C LEU A 293 -21.82 12.38 4.87
N ALA A 294 -20.81 12.49 5.74
CA ALA A 294 -19.41 12.64 5.31
C ALA A 294 -18.98 11.47 4.42
N TYR A 295 -19.25 10.23 4.85
CA TYR A 295 -18.88 9.04 4.08
C TYR A 295 -19.67 8.90 2.78
N ASP A 296 -20.97 9.17 2.78
CA ASP A 296 -21.76 9.20 1.55
C ASP A 296 -21.16 10.19 0.54
N PHE A 297 -20.83 11.38 1.02
CA PHE A 297 -20.22 12.40 0.18
C PHE A 297 -18.87 11.93 -0.40
N ILE A 298 -17.90 11.52 0.42
CA ILE A 298 -16.56 11.17 -0.07
C ILE A 298 -16.54 9.94 -0.96
N ILE A 299 -17.41 8.96 -0.70
CA ILE A 299 -17.56 7.75 -1.53
C ILE A 299 -18.10 8.12 -2.93
N ASN A 300 -19.03 9.07 -3.03
CA ASN A 300 -19.63 9.45 -4.30
C ASN A 300 -18.87 10.57 -5.01
N HIS A 301 -18.32 11.55 -4.28
CA HIS A 301 -17.67 12.72 -4.84
C HIS A 301 -16.32 12.39 -5.51
N PHE A 302 -15.52 11.52 -4.89
CA PHE A 302 -14.18 11.18 -5.37
C PHE A 302 -14.09 9.88 -6.19
N GLN A 303 -15.22 9.27 -6.56
CA GLN A 303 -15.21 7.96 -7.25
C GLN A 303 -14.70 8.01 -8.69
N GLU A 304 -14.76 9.17 -9.36
CA GLU A 304 -14.35 9.27 -10.77
C GLU A 304 -12.89 8.86 -10.96
N GLY A 305 -12.64 7.94 -11.89
CA GLY A 305 -11.31 7.38 -12.16
C GLY A 305 -10.74 6.51 -11.04
N LYS A 306 -11.53 6.20 -9.99
CA LYS A 306 -11.15 5.30 -8.90
C LYS A 306 -11.87 3.96 -9.04
N ARG A 307 -11.18 2.90 -8.59
CA ARG A 307 -11.76 1.58 -8.53
C ARG A 307 -12.20 1.20 -7.13
N TYR A 308 -11.55 1.75 -6.09
CA TYR A 308 -11.77 1.33 -4.72
C TYR A 308 -11.97 2.51 -3.76
N PHE A 309 -12.73 2.24 -2.69
CA PHE A 309 -12.78 3.07 -1.50
C PHE A 309 -12.35 2.23 -0.29
N ASP A 310 -11.30 2.63 0.39
CA ASP A 310 -10.72 1.91 1.52
C ASP A 310 -11.13 2.55 2.86
N PHE A 311 -11.94 1.85 3.65
CA PHE A 311 -12.30 2.25 5.01
C PHE A 311 -11.20 1.99 6.05
N ASN A 312 -10.03 1.51 5.64
CA ASN A 312 -8.94 1.16 6.53
C ASN A 312 -9.23 -0.09 7.41
N ILE A 313 -8.28 -0.38 8.34
CA ILE A 313 -8.23 -1.55 9.20
C ILE A 313 -9.48 -1.66 10.10
N SER A 314 -9.92 -2.91 10.35
CA SER A 314 -10.99 -3.28 11.26
C SER A 314 -10.60 -4.42 12.20
N SER A 315 -9.31 -4.63 12.36
CA SER A 315 -8.71 -5.58 13.30
C SER A 315 -7.79 -4.86 14.29
N GLU A 316 -7.59 -5.48 15.42
CA GLU A 316 -6.77 -5.02 16.54
C GLU A 316 -5.76 -6.12 16.91
N GLU A 317 -4.86 -5.90 17.87
CA GLU A 317 -3.88 -6.87 18.37
C GLU A 317 -3.11 -7.60 17.25
N ASN A 318 -2.52 -6.83 16.32
CA ASN A 318 -1.79 -7.37 15.16
C ASN A 318 -2.65 -8.30 14.28
N GLY A 319 -3.93 -7.96 14.12
CA GLY A 319 -4.86 -8.69 13.26
C GLY A 319 -5.56 -9.88 13.94
N LYS A 320 -5.28 -10.14 15.20
CA LYS A 320 -5.85 -11.31 15.93
C LYS A 320 -7.25 -11.06 16.46
N LEU A 321 -7.61 -9.81 16.73
CA LEU A 321 -8.91 -9.42 17.25
C LEU A 321 -9.68 -8.63 16.20
N LEU A 322 -10.94 -9.00 15.96
CA LEU A 322 -11.83 -8.28 15.05
C LEU A 322 -12.67 -7.26 15.81
N ASN A 323 -12.75 -6.04 15.31
CA ASN A 323 -13.66 -5.02 15.82
C ASN A 323 -15.03 -5.16 15.15
N GLU A 324 -15.93 -5.95 15.77
CA GLU A 324 -17.24 -6.30 15.24
C GLU A 324 -18.08 -5.07 14.89
N GLY A 325 -18.15 -4.10 15.79
CA GLY A 325 -18.95 -2.88 15.56
C GLY A 325 -18.46 -2.07 14.37
N LEU A 326 -17.13 -1.98 14.21
CA LEU A 326 -16.51 -1.27 13.10
C LEU A 326 -16.72 -2.01 11.77
N ILE A 327 -16.59 -3.35 11.77
CA ILE A 327 -16.86 -4.19 10.60
C ILE A 327 -18.30 -4.04 10.16
N PHE A 328 -19.26 -4.25 11.09
CA PHE A 328 -20.69 -4.12 10.80
C PHE A 328 -21.04 -2.75 10.21
N TRP A 329 -20.46 -1.68 10.77
CA TRP A 329 -20.67 -0.33 10.26
C TRP A 329 -20.15 -0.17 8.82
N LYS A 330 -18.91 -0.61 8.52
CA LYS A 330 -18.32 -0.52 7.19
C LYS A 330 -19.03 -1.41 6.16
N GLU A 331 -19.44 -2.61 6.54
CA GLU A 331 -20.27 -3.50 5.71
C GLU A 331 -21.64 -2.89 5.39
N SER A 332 -22.23 -2.18 6.35
CA SER A 332 -23.49 -1.47 6.12
C SER A 332 -23.36 -0.30 5.13
N CYS A 333 -22.13 0.18 4.89
CA CYS A 333 -21.79 1.11 3.82
C CYS A 333 -21.43 0.39 2.50
N GLY A 334 -21.57 -0.94 2.41
CA GLY A 334 -21.28 -1.71 1.19
C GLY A 334 -19.87 -2.22 1.05
N ALA A 335 -19.00 -2.05 2.06
CA ALA A 335 -17.64 -2.57 2.04
C ALA A 335 -17.58 -4.10 2.17
N ARG A 336 -16.50 -4.70 1.67
CA ARG A 336 -16.15 -6.12 1.84
C ARG A 336 -14.68 -6.25 2.13
N THR A 337 -14.30 -7.44 2.62
CA THR A 337 -12.99 -7.73 3.19
C THR A 337 -11.89 -7.85 2.16
N PHE A 338 -10.78 -7.16 2.43
CA PHE A 338 -9.44 -7.43 1.92
C PHE A 338 -8.50 -7.69 3.09
N THR A 339 -7.28 -8.14 2.82
CA THR A 339 -6.25 -8.31 3.87
C THR A 339 -5.01 -7.48 3.57
N ALA A 340 -4.30 -7.09 4.64
CA ALA A 340 -2.98 -6.49 4.57
C ALA A 340 -2.01 -7.31 5.43
N ASP A 341 -0.96 -7.79 4.79
CA ASP A 341 -0.01 -8.70 5.40
C ASP A 341 1.32 -8.04 5.73
N ASN A 342 1.89 -8.46 6.84
CA ASN A 342 3.24 -8.12 7.25
C ASN A 342 4.07 -9.38 7.48
N TYR A 343 5.24 -9.45 6.85
CA TYR A 343 6.15 -10.58 6.92
C TYR A 343 7.51 -10.16 7.46
N VAL A 344 8.19 -11.10 8.09
CA VAL A 344 9.61 -10.98 8.44
C VAL A 344 10.40 -12.02 7.64
N VAL A 345 11.44 -11.55 6.97
CA VAL A 345 12.35 -12.34 6.16
C VAL A 345 13.73 -12.34 6.81
N ASP A 346 14.32 -13.51 7.01
CA ASP A 346 15.75 -13.64 7.30
C ASP A 346 16.55 -13.39 6.01
N THR A 347 17.39 -12.38 6.02
CA THR A 347 18.17 -12.01 4.82
C THR A 347 19.12 -13.12 4.38
N ALA A 348 19.61 -13.98 5.30
CA ALA A 348 20.47 -15.12 4.99
C ALA A 348 19.80 -16.16 4.07
N CYS A 349 18.46 -16.15 3.95
CA CYS A 349 17.72 -17.06 3.07
C CYS A 349 18.08 -16.89 1.58
N TYR A 350 18.70 -15.75 1.19
CA TYR A 350 19.14 -15.53 -0.21
C TYR A 350 20.02 -16.67 -0.72
N LYS A 351 20.78 -17.36 0.16
CA LYS A 351 21.69 -18.48 -0.20
C LYS A 351 20.92 -19.67 -0.80
N ASN A 352 19.69 -19.88 -0.32
CA ASN A 352 18.83 -21.00 -0.71
C ASN A 352 17.64 -20.55 -1.57
N LEU A 353 17.52 -19.24 -1.84
CA LEU A 353 16.44 -18.69 -2.63
C LEU A 353 16.69 -18.95 -4.11
N ASP A 354 16.00 -19.94 -4.66
CA ASP A 354 16.10 -20.32 -6.07
C ASP A 354 14.74 -20.62 -6.69
N LEU A 355 14.61 -20.40 -8.00
CA LEU A 355 13.46 -20.78 -8.79
C LEU A 355 13.78 -22.09 -9.49
N SER A 356 13.11 -23.16 -9.09
CA SER A 356 13.10 -24.40 -9.86
C SER A 356 12.22 -24.17 -11.11
N LEU A 357 12.86 -24.17 -12.28
CA LEU A 357 12.18 -24.05 -13.57
C LEU A 357 12.00 -25.44 -14.17
N ILE A 358 10.81 -25.70 -14.75
CA ILE A 358 10.45 -26.97 -15.41
C ILE A 358 10.86 -26.92 -16.88
#